data_15c153c7e38e2d58f9ab7ad892814e0e
#
_entry.id   15c153c7e38e2d58f9ab7ad892814e0e
#
_cell.length_a   1.000
_cell.length_b   1.000
_cell.length_c   1.000
_cell.angle_alpha   90.00
_cell.angle_beta   90.00
_cell.angle_gamma   90.00
#
_symmetry.space_group_name_H-M   'P 1'
#
loop_
_entity.id
_entity.type
_entity.pdbx_description
1 polymer ?
#
loop_
_entity_poly.entity_id
_entity_poly.type
_entity_poly.pdbx_seq_one_letter_code
_entity_poly.pdbx_strand_id
1 'polypeptide(L)'
;FFFFSYTKPRNEKKVYTRLVEAGIETFLPLQKRLKQWSDRKKMVEEPLFSSYIFVRITQRQYYDVLNTSGVVRYVTFGGKAAVIPERQIDQVKQLLVQDIEIETAAEEFEAGTKVEVKFGGLKGIVGEIVEHSGKRKVLLKIDHISHSLLVTLPVEYVTKTV
;
A
#
# COMPACT_ATOMS: atom_id res chain seq x y z
N PHE A 1 -12.85 6.84 6.04
CA PHE A 1 -12.25 5.51 6.10
C PHE A 1 -12.25 4.86 4.75
N PHE A 2 -11.22 4.08 4.47
CA PHE A 2 -11.18 3.21 3.32
C PHE A 2 -11.48 1.78 3.74
N PHE A 3 -12.19 1.07 2.88
CA PHE A 3 -12.29 -0.38 2.92
C PHE A 3 -11.37 -0.95 1.86
N PHE A 4 -11.05 -2.21 1.93
CA PHE A 4 -10.28 -2.82 0.88
C PHE A 4 -10.79 -4.23 0.58
N SER A 5 -10.61 -4.60 -0.67
CA SER A 5 -11.12 -5.85 -1.19
C SER A 5 -10.01 -6.66 -1.85
N TYR A 6 -10.17 -7.97 -1.79
CA TYR A 6 -9.35 -8.85 -2.61
C TYR A 6 -9.84 -8.80 -4.05
N THR A 7 -8.91 -8.82 -4.98
CA THR A 7 -9.19 -8.97 -6.40
C THR A 7 -8.63 -10.30 -6.89
N LYS A 8 -9.13 -10.76 -8.04
CA LYS A 8 -8.49 -11.87 -8.75
C LYS A 8 -7.07 -11.44 -9.16
N PRO A 9 -6.10 -12.38 -9.18
CA PRO A 9 -4.73 -12.05 -9.58
C PRO A 9 -4.68 -11.35 -10.94
N ARG A 10 -3.86 -10.31 -11.03
CA ARG A 10 -3.65 -9.51 -12.24
C ARG A 10 -4.89 -8.74 -12.74
N ASN A 11 -5.95 -8.66 -11.93
CA ASN A 11 -7.16 -7.92 -12.28
C ASN A 11 -7.25 -6.56 -11.60
N GLU A 12 -6.27 -6.16 -10.82
CA GLU A 12 -6.32 -4.94 -10.03
C GLU A 12 -6.61 -3.70 -10.88
N LYS A 13 -5.92 -3.52 -11.99
CA LYS A 13 -6.11 -2.37 -12.88
C LYS A 13 -7.47 -2.41 -13.58
N LYS A 14 -7.93 -3.58 -13.97
CA LYS A 14 -9.26 -3.75 -14.59
C LYS A 14 -10.36 -3.42 -13.60
N VAL A 15 -10.24 -3.91 -12.37
CA VAL A 15 -11.18 -3.60 -11.29
C VAL A 15 -11.19 -2.12 -10.99
N TYR A 16 -10.01 -1.50 -10.90
CA TYR A 16 -9.89 -0.05 -10.69
C TYR A 16 -10.69 0.73 -11.74
N THR A 17 -10.50 0.42 -13.02
CA THR A 17 -11.20 1.10 -14.11
C THR A 17 -12.71 0.92 -13.99
N ARG A 18 -13.17 -0.30 -13.71
CA ARG A 18 -14.60 -0.59 -13.55
C ARG A 18 -15.23 0.17 -12.40
N LEU A 19 -14.53 0.24 -11.25
CA LEU A 19 -15.04 0.94 -10.08
C LEU A 19 -15.08 2.45 -10.30
N VAL A 20 -14.04 3.02 -10.90
CA VAL A 20 -14.00 4.46 -11.21
C VAL A 20 -15.11 4.82 -12.21
N GLU A 21 -15.31 4.02 -13.23
CA GLU A 21 -16.41 4.22 -14.19
C GLU A 21 -17.79 4.14 -13.54
N ALA A 22 -17.92 3.35 -12.48
CA ALA A 22 -19.15 3.25 -11.71
C ALA A 22 -19.32 4.39 -10.69
N GLY A 23 -18.40 5.37 -10.65
CA GLY A 23 -18.48 6.51 -9.75
C GLY A 23 -18.01 6.20 -8.32
N ILE A 24 -17.29 5.13 -8.11
CA ILE A 24 -16.79 4.72 -6.80
C ILE A 24 -15.37 5.25 -6.60
N GLU A 25 -15.14 5.97 -5.49
CA GLU A 25 -13.80 6.46 -5.15
C GLU A 25 -12.89 5.29 -4.83
N THR A 26 -11.87 5.12 -5.64
CA THR A 26 -11.00 3.94 -5.62
C THR A 26 -9.54 4.36 -5.60
N PHE A 27 -8.75 3.67 -4.82
CA PHE A 27 -7.30 3.85 -4.79
C PHE A 27 -6.62 2.52 -5.09
N LEU A 28 -5.78 2.54 -6.11
CA LEU A 28 -4.89 1.43 -6.46
C LEU A 28 -3.47 1.96 -6.44
N PRO A 29 -2.71 1.69 -5.35
CA PRO A 29 -1.32 2.13 -5.31
C PRO A 29 -0.48 1.36 -6.32
N LEU A 30 0.15 2.10 -7.22
CA LEU A 30 1.01 1.55 -8.27
C LEU A 30 2.44 2.01 -8.05
N GLN A 31 3.37 1.10 -8.26
CA GLN A 31 4.80 1.36 -8.18
C GLN A 31 5.41 1.18 -9.56
N LYS A 32 6.26 2.13 -9.95
CA LYS A 32 7.05 2.00 -11.19
C LYS A 32 8.24 1.09 -10.94
N ARG A 33 8.40 0.08 -11.79
CA ARG A 33 9.55 -0.82 -11.74
C ARG A 33 10.13 -1.01 -13.13
N LEU A 34 11.46 -1.08 -13.20
CA LEU A 34 12.16 -1.43 -14.41
C LEU A 34 12.15 -2.95 -14.54
N LYS A 35 11.47 -3.47 -15.57
CA LYS A 35 11.52 -4.88 -15.93
C LYS A 35 12.42 -5.10 -17.12
N GLN A 36 13.25 -6.14 -17.03
CA GLN A 36 14.11 -6.55 -18.11
C GLN A 36 13.62 -7.88 -18.68
N TRP A 37 13.32 -7.86 -19.97
CA TRP A 37 13.10 -9.08 -20.74
C TRP A 37 14.37 -9.41 -21.51
N SER A 38 14.40 -10.57 -22.17
CA SER A 38 15.58 -11.02 -22.92
C SER A 38 16.00 -10.05 -24.02
N ASP A 39 15.10 -9.27 -24.57
CA ASP A 39 15.30 -8.39 -25.70
C ASP A 39 15.24 -6.89 -25.38
N ARG A 40 14.73 -6.50 -24.18
CA ARG A 40 14.53 -5.09 -23.85
C ARG A 40 14.34 -4.85 -22.36
N LYS A 41 14.50 -3.58 -21.97
CA LYS A 41 14.13 -3.05 -20.66
C LYS A 41 12.93 -2.14 -20.85
N LYS A 42 11.95 -2.23 -19.93
CA LYS A 42 10.77 -1.37 -19.95
C LYS A 42 10.36 -1.00 -18.53
N MET A 43 10.00 0.27 -18.34
CA MET A 43 9.40 0.75 -17.12
C MET A 43 7.92 0.34 -17.09
N VAL A 44 7.48 -0.35 -16.04
CA VAL A 44 6.10 -0.80 -15.87
C VAL A 44 5.54 -0.30 -14.55
N GLU A 45 4.22 -0.06 -14.51
CA GLU A 45 3.52 0.24 -13.27
C GLU A 45 2.84 -1.02 -12.76
N GLU A 46 3.17 -1.40 -11.53
CA GLU A 46 2.64 -2.59 -10.88
C GLU A 46 1.95 -2.24 -9.57
N PRO A 47 0.88 -2.97 -9.19
CA PRO A 47 0.29 -2.79 -7.87
C PRO A 47 1.32 -3.00 -6.76
N LEU A 48 1.35 -2.06 -5.82
CA LEU A 48 2.23 -2.16 -4.65
C LEU A 48 1.81 -3.35 -3.77
N PHE A 49 0.51 -3.56 -3.63
CA PHE A 49 -0.07 -4.72 -2.94
C PHE A 49 -0.84 -5.56 -3.95
N SER A 50 -0.28 -6.72 -4.29
CA SER A 50 -0.92 -7.63 -5.26
C SER A 50 -2.25 -8.15 -4.74
N SER A 51 -3.26 -8.14 -5.60
CA SER A 51 -4.62 -8.64 -5.32
C SER A 51 -5.40 -7.86 -4.27
N TYR A 52 -5.07 -6.59 -4.05
CA TYR A 52 -5.82 -5.67 -3.19
C TYR A 52 -6.22 -4.41 -3.94
N ILE A 53 -7.39 -3.89 -3.58
CA ILE A 53 -7.84 -2.57 -4.04
C ILE A 53 -8.54 -1.86 -2.89
N PHE A 54 -8.38 -0.54 -2.82
CA PHE A 54 -8.92 0.28 -1.73
C PHE A 54 -10.08 1.11 -2.24
N VAL A 55 -11.16 1.19 -1.49
CA VAL A 55 -12.36 1.94 -1.86
C VAL A 55 -12.85 2.79 -0.69
N ARG A 56 -13.32 3.98 -1.00
CA ARG A 56 -14.07 4.81 -0.05
C ARG A 56 -15.50 4.90 -0.55
N ILE A 57 -16.43 4.28 0.17
CA ILE A 57 -17.78 4.02 -0.29
C ILE A 57 -18.83 4.49 0.69
N THR A 58 -20.01 4.77 0.13
CA THR A 58 -21.23 4.88 0.91
C THR A 58 -21.82 3.49 1.17
N GLN A 59 -22.76 3.39 2.08
CA GLN A 59 -23.43 2.12 2.36
C GLN A 59 -24.10 1.53 1.11
N ARG A 60 -24.64 2.38 0.24
CA ARG A 60 -25.25 1.95 -1.03
C ARG A 60 -24.26 1.30 -1.98
N GLN A 61 -23.02 1.77 -1.98
CA GLN A 61 -21.97 1.29 -2.88
C GLN A 61 -21.35 -0.03 -2.44
N TYR A 62 -21.65 -0.48 -1.22
CA TYR A 62 -21.05 -1.70 -0.66
C TYR A 62 -21.22 -2.91 -1.59
N TYR A 63 -22.44 -3.15 -2.05
CA TYR A 63 -22.73 -4.26 -2.94
C TYR A 63 -22.32 -3.99 -4.38
N ASP A 64 -22.27 -2.74 -4.80
CA ASP A 64 -21.78 -2.36 -6.13
C ASP A 64 -20.32 -2.80 -6.30
N VAL A 65 -19.50 -2.63 -5.27
CA VAL A 65 -18.13 -3.12 -5.27
C VAL A 65 -18.09 -4.65 -5.38
N LEU A 66 -18.86 -5.34 -4.56
CA LEU A 66 -18.90 -6.81 -4.56
C LEU A 66 -19.37 -7.39 -5.89
N ASN A 67 -20.26 -6.70 -6.58
CA ASN A 67 -20.80 -7.15 -7.87
C ASN A 67 -19.91 -6.77 -9.05
N THR A 68 -18.80 -6.06 -8.80
CA THR A 68 -17.87 -5.70 -9.86
C THR A 68 -17.03 -6.92 -10.26
N SER A 69 -16.96 -7.19 -11.56
CA SER A 69 -16.16 -8.30 -12.07
C SER A 69 -14.68 -8.16 -11.69
N GLY A 70 -14.11 -9.20 -11.13
CA GLY A 70 -12.74 -9.23 -10.66
C GLY A 70 -12.59 -8.98 -9.15
N VAL A 71 -13.61 -8.46 -8.49
CA VAL A 71 -13.64 -8.34 -7.02
C VAL A 71 -14.03 -9.70 -6.42
N VAL A 72 -13.26 -10.16 -5.45
CA VAL A 72 -13.53 -11.45 -4.78
C VAL A 72 -14.39 -11.21 -3.54
N ARG A 73 -13.91 -10.43 -2.60
CA ARG A 73 -14.62 -10.09 -1.36
C ARG A 73 -13.89 -8.97 -0.64
N TYR A 74 -14.57 -8.33 0.30
CA TYR A 74 -13.91 -7.42 1.22
C TYR A 74 -12.96 -8.17 2.15
N VAL A 75 -11.88 -7.52 2.53
CA VAL A 75 -11.08 -7.98 3.66
C VAL A 75 -11.88 -7.70 4.92
N THR A 76 -11.98 -8.69 5.79
CA THR A 76 -12.79 -8.61 7.00
C THR A 76 -11.94 -8.73 8.25
N PHE A 77 -12.41 -8.08 9.32
CA PHE A 77 -11.85 -8.20 10.65
C PHE A 77 -13.00 -8.14 11.65
N GLY A 78 -13.05 -9.12 12.55
CA GLY A 78 -14.14 -9.17 13.54
C GLY A 78 -15.53 -9.34 12.91
N GLY A 79 -15.64 -10.03 11.77
CA GLY A 79 -16.90 -10.30 11.08
C GLY A 79 -17.43 -9.14 10.24
N LYS A 80 -16.70 -8.04 10.15
CA LYS A 80 -17.08 -6.87 9.36
C LYS A 80 -15.99 -6.49 8.39
N ALA A 81 -16.33 -5.75 7.33
CA ALA A 81 -15.35 -5.22 6.42
C ALA A 81 -14.31 -4.38 7.20
N ALA A 82 -13.04 -4.71 7.03
CA ALA A 82 -11.95 -4.03 7.71
C ALA A 82 -11.82 -2.59 7.18
N VAL A 83 -11.60 -1.64 8.09
CA VAL A 83 -11.39 -0.24 7.74
C VAL A 83 -9.92 0.13 7.87
N ILE A 84 -9.45 0.97 6.95
CA ILE A 84 -8.12 1.53 7.00
C ILE A 84 -8.24 3.03 7.24
N PRO A 85 -7.54 3.58 8.25
CA PRO A 85 -7.54 5.02 8.47
C PRO A 85 -7.04 5.78 7.24
N GLU A 86 -7.68 6.89 6.94
CA GLU A 86 -7.32 7.72 5.80
C GLU A 86 -5.86 8.18 5.84
N ARG A 87 -5.34 8.44 7.05
CA ARG A 87 -3.93 8.84 7.19
C ARG A 87 -2.95 7.77 6.68
N GLN A 88 -3.28 6.48 6.80
CA GLN A 88 -2.42 5.42 6.27
C GLN A 88 -2.44 5.39 4.75
N ILE A 89 -3.60 5.63 4.15
CA ILE A 89 -3.71 5.78 2.70
C ILE A 89 -2.93 7.00 2.22
N ASP A 90 -3.02 8.12 2.93
CA ASP A 90 -2.27 9.34 2.61
C ASP A 90 -0.76 9.11 2.72
N GLN A 91 -0.30 8.34 3.70
CA GLN A 91 1.11 7.96 3.81
C GLN A 91 1.57 7.14 2.60
N VAL A 92 0.77 6.19 2.15
CA VAL A 92 1.09 5.41 0.94
C VAL A 92 1.17 6.32 -0.29
N LYS A 93 0.22 7.22 -0.45
CA LYS A 93 0.23 8.20 -1.55
C LYS A 93 1.50 9.07 -1.49
N GLN A 94 1.87 9.52 -0.31
CA GLN A 94 3.07 10.33 -0.11
C GLN A 94 4.34 9.58 -0.47
N LEU A 95 4.43 8.29 -0.13
CA LEU A 95 5.55 7.44 -0.51
C LEU A 95 5.67 7.28 -2.02
N LEU A 96 4.54 7.09 -2.70
CA LEU A 96 4.53 6.79 -4.13
C LEU A 96 4.90 7.98 -5.01
N VAL A 97 4.77 9.23 -4.52
CA VAL A 97 5.19 10.41 -5.29
C VAL A 97 6.68 10.71 -5.13
N GLN A 98 7.38 10.02 -4.23
CA GLN A 98 8.82 10.18 -4.03
C GLN A 98 9.58 9.12 -4.82
N ASP A 99 10.76 9.49 -5.31
CA ASP A 99 11.66 8.55 -5.98
C ASP A 99 12.53 7.84 -4.94
N ILE A 100 11.90 6.91 -4.22
CA ILE A 100 12.55 6.13 -3.17
C ILE A 100 12.29 4.64 -3.40
N GLU A 101 13.18 3.82 -2.87
CA GLU A 101 13.05 2.38 -2.94
C GLU A 101 12.02 1.90 -1.91
N ILE A 102 10.98 1.21 -2.39
CA ILE A 102 9.94 0.61 -1.54
C ILE A 102 9.86 -0.88 -1.88
N GLU A 103 9.92 -1.72 -0.85
CA GLU A 103 9.70 -3.16 -0.97
C GLU A 103 8.48 -3.56 -0.15
N THR A 104 7.78 -4.59 -0.59
CA THR A 104 6.75 -5.23 0.24
C THR A 104 7.30 -6.52 0.81
N ALA A 105 6.98 -6.79 2.06
CA ALA A 105 7.42 -8.00 2.74
C ALA A 105 6.26 -8.64 3.50
N ALA A 106 6.10 -9.95 3.32
CA ALA A 106 5.10 -10.74 4.04
C ALA A 106 5.62 -11.27 5.39
N GLU A 107 6.92 -11.22 5.59
CA GLU A 107 7.55 -11.69 6.83
C GLU A 107 7.24 -10.78 8.02
N GLU A 108 7.24 -11.35 9.21
CA GLU A 108 7.12 -10.58 10.44
C GLU A 108 8.49 -10.09 10.89
N PHE A 109 8.53 -8.89 11.42
CA PHE A 109 9.74 -8.29 11.97
C PHE A 109 9.59 -8.10 13.46
N GLU A 110 10.68 -8.23 14.20
CA GLU A 110 10.70 -7.85 15.61
C GLU A 110 10.42 -6.35 15.74
N ALA A 111 9.75 -5.99 16.84
CA ALA A 111 9.45 -4.59 17.12
C ALA A 111 10.77 -3.79 17.17
N GLY A 112 10.88 -2.84 16.27
CA GLY A 112 12.06 -1.97 16.17
C GLY A 112 11.87 -0.65 16.88
N THR A 113 12.90 0.20 16.81
CA THR A 113 12.84 1.55 17.34
C THR A 113 11.86 2.39 16.52
N LYS A 114 10.88 3.00 17.17
CA LYS A 114 9.95 3.91 16.50
C LYS A 114 10.65 5.19 16.09
N VAL A 115 10.42 5.60 14.87
CA VAL A 115 11.04 6.80 14.29
C VAL A 115 10.01 7.61 13.53
N GLU A 116 10.32 8.90 13.36
CA GLU A 116 9.55 9.80 12.53
C GLU A 116 10.48 10.43 11.50
N VAL A 117 10.02 10.55 10.26
CA VAL A 117 10.76 11.22 9.20
C VAL A 117 10.63 12.74 9.41
N LYS A 118 11.75 13.44 9.46
CA LYS A 118 11.80 14.89 9.74
C LYS A 118 12.08 15.77 8.53
N PHE A 119 12.57 15.19 7.44
CA PHE A 119 13.01 15.95 6.27
C PHE A 119 12.46 15.35 4.98
N GLY A 120 12.38 16.19 3.96
CA GLY A 120 12.00 15.80 2.62
C GLY A 120 10.51 15.61 2.44
N GLY A 121 10.15 14.98 1.33
CA GLY A 121 8.75 14.75 0.94
C GLY A 121 7.99 13.76 1.80
N LEU A 122 8.68 13.03 2.69
CA LEU A 122 8.08 12.05 3.59
C LEU A 122 7.97 12.55 5.03
N LYS A 123 8.20 13.83 5.25
CA LYS A 123 8.12 14.43 6.58
C LYS A 123 6.80 14.09 7.27
N GLY A 124 6.89 13.65 8.52
CA GLY A 124 5.74 13.30 9.33
C GLY A 124 5.37 11.82 9.32
N ILE A 125 5.94 11.02 8.43
CA ILE A 125 5.69 9.57 8.40
C ILE A 125 6.37 8.93 9.60
N VAL A 126 5.62 8.06 10.29
CA VAL A 126 6.07 7.32 11.47
C VAL A 126 6.18 5.84 11.09
N GLY A 127 7.29 5.22 11.49
CA GLY A 127 7.53 3.81 11.26
C GLY A 127 8.47 3.23 12.30
N GLU A 128 9.01 2.05 12.03
CA GLU A 128 9.98 1.38 12.88
C GLU A 128 11.25 1.06 12.09
N ILE A 129 12.42 1.19 12.71
CA ILE A 129 13.66 0.75 12.08
C ILE A 129 13.78 -0.75 12.25
N VAL A 130 14.00 -1.45 11.14
CA VAL A 130 14.23 -2.90 11.10
C VAL A 130 15.44 -3.20 10.23
N GLU A 131 16.03 -4.37 10.41
CA GLU A 131 17.07 -4.88 9.52
C GLU A 131 16.47 -5.86 8.53
N HIS A 132 16.79 -5.65 7.26
CA HIS A 132 16.36 -6.54 6.17
C HIS A 132 17.49 -6.62 5.15
N SER A 133 17.90 -7.85 4.84
CA SER A 133 19.02 -8.10 3.91
C SER A 133 20.29 -7.34 4.28
N GLY A 134 20.59 -7.26 5.59
CA GLY A 134 21.79 -6.60 6.11
C GLY A 134 21.74 -5.08 6.12
N LYS A 135 20.61 -4.48 5.79
CA LYS A 135 20.42 -3.03 5.75
C LYS A 135 19.33 -2.58 6.70
N ARG A 136 19.48 -1.38 7.23
CA ARG A 136 18.43 -0.74 8.04
C ARG A 136 17.41 -0.09 7.12
N LYS A 137 16.15 -0.39 7.38
CA LYS A 137 15.02 0.14 6.63
C LYS A 137 13.92 0.60 7.58
N VAL A 138 13.06 1.51 7.11
CA VAL A 138 11.89 1.94 7.87
C VAL A 138 10.72 1.04 7.48
N LEU A 139 10.15 0.38 8.48
CA LEU A 139 9.00 -0.50 8.33
C LEU A 139 7.73 0.32 8.53
N LEU A 140 6.84 0.26 7.56
CA LEU A 140 5.50 0.84 7.65
C LEU A 140 4.48 -0.28 7.57
N LYS A 141 3.59 -0.35 8.55
CA LYS A 141 2.51 -1.33 8.59
C LYS A 141 1.19 -0.65 8.23
N ILE A 142 0.44 -1.32 7.39
CA ILE A 142 -0.92 -0.92 7.06
C ILE A 142 -1.87 -1.89 7.77
N ASP A 143 -2.87 -1.34 8.45
CA ASP A 143 -3.83 -2.14 9.22
C ASP A 143 -4.48 -3.23 8.35
N HIS A 144 -4.57 -4.44 8.88
CA HIS A 144 -5.26 -5.59 8.27
C HIS A 144 -4.67 -6.12 6.95
N ILE A 145 -3.57 -5.56 6.48
CA ILE A 145 -2.82 -6.09 5.34
C ILE A 145 -1.67 -6.95 5.87
N SER A 146 -1.52 -8.15 5.31
CA SER A 146 -0.49 -9.10 5.73
C SER A 146 0.92 -8.71 5.27
N HIS A 147 1.06 -7.68 4.46
CA HIS A 147 2.34 -7.20 3.96
C HIS A 147 2.71 -5.87 4.60
N SER A 148 3.99 -5.69 4.85
CA SER A 148 4.56 -4.43 5.33
C SER A 148 5.32 -3.75 4.21
N LEU A 149 5.45 -2.43 4.30
CA LEU A 149 6.28 -1.64 3.39
C LEU A 149 7.63 -1.39 4.04
N LEU A 150 8.70 -1.70 3.32
CA LEU A 150 10.07 -1.41 3.72
C LEU A 150 10.58 -0.26 2.86
N VAL A 151 10.95 0.84 3.51
CA VAL A 151 11.38 2.05 2.84
C VAL A 151 12.85 2.30 3.15
N THR A 152 13.66 2.52 2.13
CA THR A 152 15.07 2.84 2.28
C THR A 152 15.23 4.35 2.35
N LEU A 153 15.67 4.86 3.50
CA LEU A 153 15.88 6.28 3.75
C LEU A 153 17.25 6.53 4.37
N PRO A 154 17.88 7.70 4.10
CA PRO A 154 19.07 8.10 4.83
C PRO A 154 18.80 8.21 6.34
N VAL A 155 19.74 7.75 7.16
CA VAL A 155 19.59 7.73 8.63
C VAL A 155 19.34 9.13 9.19
N GLU A 156 19.95 10.16 8.61
CA GLU A 156 19.80 11.54 9.05
C GLU A 156 18.39 12.10 8.84
N TYR A 157 17.53 11.43 8.06
CA TYR A 157 16.16 11.90 7.81
C TYR A 157 15.17 11.46 8.89
N VAL A 158 15.56 10.58 9.80
CA VAL A 158 14.68 10.05 10.83
C VAL A 158 15.16 10.38 12.22
N THR A 159 14.21 10.56 13.15
CA THR A 159 14.49 10.75 14.57
C THR A 159 13.65 9.76 15.38
N LYS A 160 14.19 9.34 16.52
CA LYS A 160 13.44 8.49 17.45
C LYS A 160 12.23 9.24 17.96
N THR A 161 11.09 8.53 18.02
CA THR A 161 9.90 9.03 18.70
C THR A 161 9.81 8.41 20.08
N VAL A 162 9.25 9.17 20.99
CA VAL A 162 9.03 8.71 22.36
C VAL A 162 7.67 8.06 22.51
#